data_46824f534e6433268b269187b0d1475f
#
_entry.id   46824f534e6433268b269187b0d1475f
#
_cell.length_a   1.000
_cell.length_b   1.000
_cell.length_c   1.000
_cell.angle_alpha   90.00
_cell.angle_beta   90.00
_cell.angle_gamma   90.00
#
_symmetry.space_group_name_H-M   'P 1'
#
loop_
_entity.id
_entity.type
_entity.pdbx_description
1 polymer ?
#
loop_
_entity_poly.entity_id
_entity_poly.type
_entity_poly.pdbx_seq_one_letter_code
_entity_poly.pdbx_strand_id
1 'polypeptide(L)'
;MLIDTDVLVWYMRGNEKAKRLIRNTNGFSISVVTYIELVQGLRNKEELYILRNSFKNWSATIIYINEEISTKAMFLVEQYFPSHSIQLADALTGATSMIYGLPLQTANTKHYKIIKNIILKKFHP
;
A
#
# COMPACT_ATOMS: atom_id res chain seq x y z
N MET A 1 -5.42 1.63 -9.19
CA MET A 1 -5.68 1.31 -7.77
C MET A 1 -4.35 1.09 -7.07
N LEU A 2 -4.22 1.65 -5.91
CA LEU A 2 -3.05 1.46 -5.05
C LEU A 2 -3.39 0.39 -4.02
N ILE A 3 -2.54 -0.63 -3.87
CA ILE A 3 -2.78 -1.74 -2.94
C ILE A 3 -1.83 -1.60 -1.75
N ASP A 4 -2.41 -1.64 -0.54
CA ASP A 4 -1.65 -1.55 0.70
C ASP A 4 -0.94 -2.86 1.02
N THR A 5 0.08 -2.77 1.85
CA THR A 5 0.91 -3.90 2.25
C THR A 5 0.10 -5.05 2.82
N ASP A 6 -0.89 -4.76 3.67
CA ASP A 6 -1.68 -5.78 4.36
C ASP A 6 -2.42 -6.71 3.39
N VAL A 7 -2.93 -6.18 2.28
CA VAL A 7 -3.61 -6.99 1.28
C VAL A 7 -2.67 -8.00 0.65
N LEU A 8 -1.43 -7.58 0.33
CA LEU A 8 -0.43 -8.46 -0.24
C LEU A 8 0.10 -9.48 0.77
N VAL A 9 0.16 -9.10 2.05
CA VAL A 9 0.48 -10.06 3.12
C VAL A 9 -0.59 -11.16 3.18
N TRP A 10 -1.87 -10.80 3.11
CA TRP A 10 -2.95 -11.78 3.04
C TRP A 10 -2.83 -12.69 1.83
N TYR A 11 -2.48 -12.11 0.67
CA TYR A 11 -2.22 -12.90 -0.54
C TYR A 11 -1.11 -13.94 -0.29
N MET A 12 -0.01 -13.51 0.31
CA MET A 12 1.15 -14.37 0.56
C MET A 12 0.84 -15.48 1.57
N ARG A 13 -0.12 -15.23 2.46
CA ARG A 13 -0.62 -16.23 3.43
C ARG A 13 -1.64 -17.18 2.83
N GLY A 14 -1.97 -17.03 1.56
CA GLY A 14 -2.88 -17.92 0.87
C GLY A 14 -4.36 -17.55 0.96
N ASN A 15 -4.69 -16.33 1.38
CA ASN A 15 -6.08 -15.88 1.48
C ASN A 15 -6.71 -15.87 0.08
N GLU A 16 -7.82 -16.58 -0.08
CA GLU A 16 -8.47 -16.73 -1.38
C GLU A 16 -9.08 -15.44 -1.90
N LYS A 17 -9.59 -14.59 -1.02
CA LYS A 17 -10.15 -13.29 -1.42
C LYS A 17 -9.07 -12.36 -1.93
N ALA A 18 -7.90 -12.35 -1.29
CA ALA A 18 -6.75 -11.58 -1.74
C ALA A 18 -6.26 -12.07 -3.10
N LYS A 19 -6.16 -13.39 -3.28
CA LYS A 19 -5.78 -13.98 -4.57
C LYS A 19 -6.76 -13.59 -5.67
N ARG A 20 -8.06 -13.61 -5.37
CA ARG A 20 -9.10 -13.24 -6.33
C ARG A 20 -9.02 -11.76 -6.68
N LEU A 21 -8.80 -10.91 -5.68
CA LEU A 21 -8.63 -9.46 -5.91
C LEU A 21 -7.47 -9.19 -6.86
N ILE A 22 -6.31 -9.76 -6.59
CA ILE A 22 -5.12 -9.57 -7.41
C ILE A 22 -5.34 -10.10 -8.83
N ARG A 23 -5.94 -11.27 -8.95
CA ARG A 23 -6.22 -11.90 -10.25
C ARG A 23 -7.16 -11.06 -11.10
N ASN A 24 -8.18 -10.46 -10.47
CA ASN A 24 -9.20 -9.68 -11.17
C ASN A 24 -8.78 -8.25 -11.43
N THR A 25 -7.68 -7.81 -10.84
CA THR A 25 -7.14 -6.47 -11.05
C THR A 25 -6.16 -6.55 -12.22
N ASN A 26 -6.48 -5.87 -13.31
CA ASN A 26 -5.64 -5.88 -14.51
C ASN A 26 -4.51 -4.86 -14.35
N GLY A 27 -3.52 -5.22 -13.54
CA GLY A 27 -2.44 -4.32 -13.14
C GLY A 27 -2.86 -3.45 -11.96
N PHE A 28 -1.92 -3.14 -11.10
CA PHE A 28 -2.16 -2.27 -9.96
C PHE A 28 -0.84 -1.58 -9.59
N SER A 29 -0.94 -0.60 -8.71
CA SER A 29 0.24 0.11 -8.20
C SER A 29 0.43 -0.16 -6.72
N ILE A 30 1.66 -0.09 -6.28
CA ILE A 30 2.02 -0.09 -4.87
C ILE A 30 2.98 1.05 -4.61
N SER A 31 3.02 1.53 -3.36
CA SER A 31 4.10 2.40 -2.92
C SER A 31 5.40 1.60 -2.79
N VAL A 32 6.53 2.23 -3.02
CA VAL A 32 7.83 1.63 -2.72
C VAL A 32 7.92 1.22 -1.24
N VAL A 33 7.20 1.93 -0.36
CA VAL A 33 7.09 1.57 1.06
C VAL A 33 6.54 0.15 1.21
N THR A 34 5.48 -0.17 0.48
CA THR A 34 4.90 -1.52 0.49
C THR A 34 5.92 -2.56 0.03
N TYR A 35 6.65 -2.28 -1.04
CA TYR A 35 7.68 -3.21 -1.51
C TYR A 35 8.73 -3.47 -0.44
N ILE A 36 9.21 -2.40 0.18
CA ILE A 36 10.22 -2.51 1.24
C ILE A 36 9.69 -3.31 2.43
N GLU A 37 8.47 -3.04 2.86
CA GLU A 37 7.84 -3.78 3.97
C GLU A 37 7.70 -5.26 3.65
N LEU A 38 7.32 -5.61 2.43
CA LEU A 38 7.21 -7.01 2.02
C LEU A 38 8.58 -7.69 2.05
N VAL A 39 9.62 -7.03 1.55
CA VAL A 39 10.99 -7.57 1.57
C VAL A 39 11.47 -7.78 3.01
N GLN A 40 11.18 -6.82 3.90
CA GLN A 40 11.55 -6.93 5.31
C GLN A 40 10.91 -8.14 6.00
N GLY A 41 9.77 -8.59 5.51
CA GLY A 41 9.08 -9.77 6.05
C GLY A 41 9.55 -11.10 5.47
N LEU A 42 10.45 -11.10 4.49
CA LEU A 42 10.96 -12.32 3.87
C LEU A 42 12.04 -12.99 4.73
N ARG A 43 12.20 -14.30 4.55
CA ARG A 43 13.15 -15.09 5.34
C ARG A 43 14.45 -15.41 4.61
N ASN A 44 14.45 -15.40 3.27
CA ASN A 44 15.61 -15.82 2.49
C ASN A 44 15.55 -15.26 1.06
N LYS A 45 16.62 -15.50 0.30
CA LYS A 45 16.76 -15.02 -1.08
C LYS A 45 15.80 -15.71 -2.05
N GLU A 46 15.42 -16.94 -1.78
CA GLU A 46 14.46 -17.67 -2.60
C GLU A 46 13.09 -16.98 -2.55
N GLU A 47 12.65 -16.58 -1.37
CA GLU A 47 11.40 -15.85 -1.22
C GLU A 47 11.45 -14.50 -1.95
N LEU A 48 12.59 -13.83 -1.93
CA LEU A 48 12.76 -12.58 -2.69
C LEU A 48 12.63 -12.81 -4.19
N TYR A 49 13.22 -13.88 -4.69
CA TYR A 49 13.12 -14.24 -6.11
C TYR A 49 11.66 -14.48 -6.50
N ILE A 50 10.91 -15.21 -5.68
CA ILE A 50 9.49 -15.47 -5.89
C ILE A 50 8.69 -14.16 -5.89
N LEU A 51 8.97 -13.27 -4.94
CA LEU A 51 8.30 -11.97 -4.87
C LEU A 51 8.53 -11.14 -6.13
N ARG A 52 9.77 -11.05 -6.59
CA ARG A 52 10.11 -10.30 -7.81
C ARG A 52 9.37 -10.85 -9.04
N ASN A 53 9.31 -12.16 -9.17
CA ASN A 53 8.58 -12.79 -10.27
C ASN A 53 7.07 -12.54 -10.17
N SER A 54 6.53 -12.54 -8.96
CA SER A 54 5.12 -12.23 -8.74
C SER A 54 4.79 -10.82 -9.21
N PHE A 55 5.64 -9.84 -8.89
CA PHE A 55 5.41 -8.46 -9.35
C PHE A 55 5.39 -8.33 -10.86
N LYS A 56 6.26 -9.07 -11.55
CA LYS A 56 6.24 -9.11 -13.01
C LYS A 56 4.93 -9.71 -13.54
N ASN A 57 4.51 -10.83 -12.97
CA ASN A 57 3.31 -11.54 -13.41
C ASN A 57 2.04 -10.73 -13.14
N TRP A 58 2.02 -9.95 -12.08
CA TRP A 58 0.88 -9.09 -11.73
C TRP A 58 0.83 -7.81 -12.55
N SER A 59 1.87 -7.51 -13.31
CA SER A 59 2.05 -6.20 -13.96
C SER A 59 1.93 -5.07 -12.94
N ALA A 60 2.51 -5.28 -11.76
CA ALA A 60 2.48 -4.31 -10.68
C ALA A 60 3.47 -3.17 -10.94
N THR A 61 3.04 -1.95 -10.69
CA THR A 61 3.86 -0.75 -10.83
C THR A 61 4.27 -0.26 -9.45
N ILE A 62 5.56 -0.01 -9.25
CA ILE A 62 6.06 0.58 -8.00
C ILE A 62 6.11 2.09 -8.17
N ILE A 63 5.43 2.81 -7.29
CA ILE A 63 5.47 4.27 -7.25
C ILE A 63 6.48 4.69 -6.20
N TYR A 64 7.50 5.43 -6.64
CA TYR A 64 8.58 5.88 -5.77
C TYR A 64 8.19 7.14 -5.02
N ILE A 65 8.78 7.34 -3.85
CA ILE A 65 8.56 8.53 -3.06
C ILE A 65 9.31 9.68 -3.74
N ASN A 66 8.57 10.69 -4.14
CA ASN A 66 9.10 11.91 -4.73
C ASN A 66 8.87 13.09 -3.80
N GLU A 67 9.26 14.29 -4.25
CA GLU A 67 9.11 15.49 -3.44
C GLU A 67 7.66 15.79 -3.12
N GLU A 68 6.74 15.64 -4.08
CA GLU A 68 5.32 15.88 -3.86
C GLU A 68 4.73 14.95 -2.81
N ILE A 69 5.03 13.66 -2.90
CA ILE A 69 4.56 12.67 -1.94
C ILE A 69 5.15 12.97 -0.56
N SER A 70 6.44 13.28 -0.50
CA SER A 70 7.12 13.60 0.76
C SER A 70 6.49 14.81 1.44
N THR A 71 6.27 15.88 0.69
CA THR A 71 5.66 17.11 1.21
C THR A 71 4.23 16.85 1.67
N LYS A 72 3.45 16.10 0.91
CA LYS A 72 2.08 15.74 1.29
C LYS A 72 2.06 14.93 2.58
N ALA A 73 2.96 13.96 2.71
CA ALA A 73 3.08 13.15 3.92
C ALA A 73 3.42 13.98 5.15
N MET A 74 4.35 14.93 5.01
CA MET A 74 4.68 15.85 6.09
C MET A 74 3.44 16.62 6.57
N PHE A 75 2.68 17.19 5.64
CA PHE A 75 1.49 17.96 5.98
C PHE A 75 0.40 17.08 6.60
N LEU A 76 0.24 15.84 6.16
CA LEU A 76 -0.72 14.94 6.78
C LEU A 76 -0.39 14.68 8.25
N VAL A 77 0.88 14.42 8.55
CA VAL A 77 1.31 14.19 9.94
C VAL A 77 1.14 15.46 10.75
N GLU A 78 1.56 16.61 10.24
CA GLU A 78 1.41 17.89 10.94
C GLU A 78 -0.05 18.23 11.22
N GLN A 79 -0.94 17.98 10.26
CA GLN A 79 -2.35 18.31 10.38
C GLN A 79 -3.04 17.50 11.48
N TYR A 80 -2.67 16.22 11.62
CA TYR A 80 -3.41 15.31 12.51
C TYR A 80 -2.69 14.94 13.79
N PHE A 81 -1.40 15.31 13.98
CA PHE A 81 -0.63 14.86 15.14
C PHE A 81 -1.22 15.25 16.49
N PRO A 82 -1.94 16.38 16.65
CA PRO A 82 -2.48 16.72 17.96
C PRO A 82 -3.57 15.76 18.44
N SER A 83 -4.27 15.12 17.50
CA SER A 83 -5.40 14.23 17.83
C SER A 83 -5.16 12.78 17.43
N HIS A 84 -4.37 12.54 16.39
CA HIS A 84 -4.16 11.19 15.83
C HIS A 84 -2.69 11.02 15.43
N SER A 85 -2.13 9.88 15.80
CA SER A 85 -0.77 9.52 15.42
C SER A 85 -0.81 8.73 14.11
N ILE A 86 -0.47 9.40 12.98
CA ILE A 86 -0.34 8.73 11.69
C ILE A 86 1.09 8.22 11.59
N GLN A 87 1.24 6.91 11.40
CA GLN A 87 2.55 6.28 11.27
C GLN A 87 3.21 6.65 9.94
N LEU A 88 4.53 6.62 9.92
CA LEU A 88 5.33 7.02 8.74
C LEU A 88 4.87 6.30 7.48
N ALA A 89 4.75 4.98 7.52
CA ALA A 89 4.36 4.19 6.35
C ALA A 89 2.96 4.57 5.85
N ASP A 90 2.01 4.79 6.78
CA ASP A 90 0.64 5.17 6.43
C ASP A 90 0.58 6.58 5.84
N ALA A 91 1.37 7.50 6.38
CA ALA A 91 1.45 8.85 5.83
C ALA A 91 1.96 8.84 4.39
N LEU A 92 3.01 8.08 4.12
CA LEU A 92 3.59 7.97 2.77
C LEU A 92 2.66 7.26 1.80
N THR A 93 2.01 6.18 2.24
CA THR A 93 1.05 5.45 1.42
C THR A 93 -0.19 6.28 1.13
N GLY A 94 -0.73 6.94 2.15
CA GLY A 94 -1.88 7.84 1.98
C GLY A 94 -1.56 9.01 1.06
N ALA A 95 -0.40 9.61 1.22
CA ALA A 95 0.06 10.70 0.36
C ALA A 95 0.18 10.23 -1.10
N THR A 96 0.71 9.04 -1.33
CA THR A 96 0.83 8.46 -2.66
C THR A 96 -0.55 8.31 -3.31
N SER A 97 -1.51 7.77 -2.57
CA SER A 97 -2.90 7.63 -3.03
C SER A 97 -3.47 8.97 -3.46
N MET A 98 -3.28 10.00 -2.64
CA MET A 98 -3.85 11.33 -2.91
C MET A 98 -3.17 12.04 -4.09
N ILE A 99 -1.85 12.01 -4.16
CA ILE A 99 -1.10 12.69 -5.22
C ILE A 99 -1.41 12.07 -6.59
N TYR A 100 -1.51 10.75 -6.66
CA TYR A 100 -1.80 10.07 -7.93
C TYR A 100 -3.29 9.87 -8.20
N GLY A 101 -4.16 10.28 -7.27
CA GLY A 101 -5.61 10.12 -7.45
C GLY A 101 -6.04 8.66 -7.54
N LEU A 102 -5.34 7.77 -6.86
CA LEU A 102 -5.62 6.33 -6.89
C LEU A 102 -6.37 5.91 -5.64
N PRO A 103 -7.50 5.18 -5.77
CA PRO A 103 -8.15 4.60 -4.60
C PRO A 103 -7.18 3.64 -3.90
N LEU A 104 -7.18 3.68 -2.57
CA LEU A 104 -6.34 2.80 -1.74
C LEU A 104 -7.14 1.60 -1.27
N GLN A 105 -6.72 0.41 -1.69
CA GLN A 105 -7.29 -0.86 -1.26
C GLN A 105 -6.55 -1.32 -0.01
N THR A 106 -7.24 -1.42 1.11
CA THR A 106 -6.63 -1.78 2.40
C THR A 106 -7.64 -2.50 3.29
N ALA A 107 -7.16 -3.40 4.14
CA ALA A 107 -7.98 -4.00 5.19
C ALA A 107 -8.04 -3.08 6.43
N ASN A 108 -7.08 -2.19 6.60
CA ASN A 108 -6.94 -1.32 7.77
C ASN A 108 -7.45 0.09 7.49
N THR A 109 -8.71 0.21 7.05
CA THR A 109 -9.29 1.52 6.71
C THR A 109 -9.26 2.49 7.89
N LYS A 110 -9.30 2.00 9.12
CA LYS A 110 -9.24 2.84 10.32
C LYS A 110 -7.95 3.65 10.44
N HIS A 111 -6.85 3.19 9.82
CA HIS A 111 -5.59 3.92 9.81
C HIS A 111 -5.63 5.15 8.91
N TYR A 112 -6.54 5.17 7.94
CA TYR A 112 -6.58 6.19 6.90
C TYR A 112 -7.83 7.05 6.93
N LYS A 113 -8.91 6.60 7.58
CA LYS A 113 -10.22 7.28 7.50
C LYS A 113 -10.20 8.70 8.07
N ILE A 114 -9.24 9.03 8.92
CA ILE A 114 -9.08 10.40 9.45
C ILE A 114 -8.65 11.38 8.34
N ILE A 115 -8.00 10.89 7.30
CA ILE A 115 -7.48 11.71 6.22
C ILE A 115 -8.62 12.12 5.31
N LYS A 116 -8.86 13.44 5.21
CA LYS A 116 -9.91 13.96 4.32
C LYS A 116 -9.56 13.73 2.87
N ASN A 117 -10.57 13.42 2.06
CA ASN A 117 -10.48 13.26 0.62
C ASN A 117 -9.70 12.05 0.11
N ILE A 118 -9.23 11.18 1.00
CA ILE A 118 -8.64 9.92 0.57
C ILE A 118 -9.78 8.98 0.17
N ILE A 119 -9.60 8.27 -0.95
CA ILE A 119 -10.59 7.30 -1.42
C ILE A 119 -10.13 5.92 -0.96
N LEU A 120 -10.90 5.31 -0.08
CA LEU A 120 -10.58 4.00 0.48
C LEU A 120 -11.51 2.94 -0.07
N LYS A 121 -10.95 1.78 -0.39
CA LYS A 121 -11.70 0.56 -0.71
C LYS A 121 -11.32 -0.48 0.32
N LYS A 122 -12.28 -0.91 1.12
CA LYS A 122 -12.00 -1.88 2.17
C LYS A 122 -11.84 -3.28 1.61
N PHE A 123 -10.74 -3.92 2.00
CA PHE A 123 -10.53 -5.34 1.76
C PHE A 123 -10.96 -6.13 2.99
N HIS A 124 -11.79 -7.15 2.78
CA HIS A 124 -12.25 -8.06 3.84
C HIS A 124 -11.56 -9.41 3.66
N PRO A 125 -10.55 -9.71 4.49
CA PRO A 125 -9.84 -11.00 4.38
C PRO A 125 -10.69 -12.23 4.68
#